data_b857da0b0b429113c13c655ed6c78f5f
#
_entry.id   b857da0b0b429113c13c655ed6c78f5f
#
_cell.length_a   1.000
_cell.length_b   1.000
_cell.length_c   1.000
_cell.angle_alpha   90.00
_cell.angle_beta   90.00
_cell.angle_gamma   90.00
#
_symmetry.space_group_name_H-M   'P 1'
#
loop_
_entity.id
_entity.type
_entity.pdbx_description
1 polymer ?
#
loop_
_entity_poly.entity_id
_entity_poly.type
_entity_poly.pdbx_seq_one_letter_code
_entity_poly.pdbx_strand_id
1 'polypeptide(L)'
;ENWDFAGSYTLNGWELQAKTLQVQENGTVRNPDATPSDKDFYSLYHLALRHDGFLHDILFADSSGEVFSKWADNVNDPAAENARWIYGNAHAFLFFVDCEAIVEQRGKAKRDIIQLAEQVKSRVRGRPVVIIWSKADLAKNMRENIVDAIEQSLSETFPEATSLEISNYSKSDSDQLCHVNNISVAET
;
A
#
# COMPACT_ATOMS: atom_id res chain seq x y z
N GLU A 1 10.09 -9.84 18.99
CA GLU A 1 11.17 -8.89 18.66
C GLU A 1 10.65 -7.48 18.89
N ASN A 2 11.36 -6.66 19.67
CA ASN A 2 10.91 -5.32 19.97
C ASN A 2 11.60 -4.32 19.04
N TRP A 3 10.80 -3.60 18.28
CA TRP A 3 11.20 -2.43 17.52
C TRP A 3 10.82 -1.18 18.31
N ASP A 4 11.76 -0.28 18.54
CA ASP A 4 11.51 0.97 19.23
C ASP A 4 11.59 2.15 18.26
N PHE A 5 10.63 3.06 18.34
CA PHE A 5 10.69 4.30 17.57
C PHE A 5 11.86 5.15 18.08
N ALA A 6 12.76 5.53 17.16
CA ALA A 6 13.94 6.32 17.48
C ALA A 6 13.87 7.75 16.97
N GLY A 7 12.98 8.04 16.01
CA GLY A 7 12.78 9.40 15.48
C GLY A 7 12.21 9.41 14.06
N SER A 8 12.00 10.63 13.54
CA SER A 8 11.60 10.84 12.14
C SER A 8 12.00 12.24 11.69
N TYR A 9 12.57 12.37 10.50
CA TYR A 9 12.81 13.66 9.86
C TYR A 9 11.51 14.25 9.23
N THR A 10 10.47 13.44 9.09
CA THR A 10 9.18 13.85 8.50
C THR A 10 8.04 13.78 9.50
N LEU A 11 8.31 13.99 10.79
CA LEU A 11 7.31 13.85 11.85
C LEU A 11 6.07 14.72 11.60
N ASN A 12 6.24 15.95 11.18
CA ASN A 12 5.12 16.85 10.84
C ASN A 12 4.24 16.29 9.72
N GLY A 13 4.83 15.58 8.74
CA GLY A 13 4.08 14.90 7.67
C GLY A 13 3.24 13.76 8.23
N TRP A 14 3.82 12.93 9.11
CA TRP A 14 3.08 11.87 9.80
C TRP A 14 1.94 12.40 10.66
N GLU A 15 2.19 13.48 11.41
CA GLU A 15 1.17 14.13 12.24
C GLU A 15 0.03 14.69 11.39
N LEU A 16 0.34 15.29 10.24
CA LEU A 16 -0.67 15.80 9.32
C LEU A 16 -1.54 14.65 8.78
N GLN A 17 -0.94 13.55 8.34
CA GLN A 17 -1.67 12.37 7.89
C GLN A 17 -2.54 11.78 9.01
N ALA A 18 -1.98 11.59 10.21
CA ALA A 18 -2.73 11.09 11.36
C ALA A 18 -3.93 11.99 11.69
N LYS A 19 -3.77 13.31 11.59
CA LYS A 19 -4.85 14.28 11.82
C LYS A 19 -5.96 14.19 10.76
N THR A 20 -5.63 13.95 9.51
CA THR A 20 -6.62 13.78 8.43
C THR A 20 -7.42 12.47 8.58
N LEU A 21 -6.81 11.48 9.24
CA LEU A 21 -7.39 10.16 9.46
C LEU A 21 -8.19 10.04 10.78
N GLN A 22 -8.31 11.12 11.56
CA GLN A 22 -9.06 11.09 12.82
C GLN A 22 -10.56 10.94 12.59
N VAL A 23 -11.19 10.12 13.43
CA VAL A 23 -12.65 10.04 13.52
C VAL A 23 -13.17 11.39 14.07
N GLN A 24 -14.10 11.99 13.36
CA GLN A 24 -14.71 13.24 13.78
C GLN A 24 -15.70 13.01 14.94
N GLU A 25 -16.06 14.08 15.67
CA GLU A 25 -17.00 14.01 16.81
C GLU A 25 -18.36 13.39 16.45
N ASN A 26 -18.77 13.49 15.19
CA ASN A 26 -20.01 12.89 14.68
C ASN A 26 -19.85 11.40 14.29
N GLY A 27 -18.70 10.78 14.56
CA GLY A 27 -18.40 9.38 14.22
C GLY A 27 -18.07 9.13 12.74
N THR A 28 -17.99 10.20 11.92
CA THR A 28 -17.57 10.05 10.52
C THR A 28 -16.05 10.14 10.39
N VAL A 29 -15.50 9.39 9.46
CA VAL A 29 -14.11 9.53 9.04
C VAL A 29 -14.08 10.44 7.83
N ARG A 30 -13.22 11.46 7.86
CA ARG A 30 -12.94 12.25 6.67
C ARG A 30 -12.14 11.40 5.70
N ASN A 31 -12.64 11.26 4.49
CA ASN A 31 -11.81 10.67 3.43
C ASN A 31 -10.57 11.56 3.24
N PRO A 32 -9.37 11.01 3.30
CA PRO A 32 -8.18 11.79 3.00
C PRO A 32 -8.28 12.30 1.55
N ASP A 33 -7.71 13.49 1.32
CA ASP A 33 -7.60 14.02 -0.03
C ASP A 33 -6.76 13.04 -0.87
N ALA A 34 -7.14 12.85 -2.12
CA ALA A 34 -6.38 11.97 -3.01
C ALA A 34 -4.94 12.48 -3.17
N THR A 35 -3.98 11.57 -3.20
CA THR A 35 -2.59 11.91 -3.49
C THR A 35 -2.52 12.61 -4.84
N PRO A 36 -1.92 13.83 -4.96
CA PRO A 36 -1.84 14.53 -6.22
C PRO A 36 -1.21 13.68 -7.31
N SER A 37 -1.83 13.68 -8.50
CA SER A 37 -1.32 12.95 -9.67
C SER A 37 -0.29 13.72 -10.49
N ASP A 38 0.22 14.84 -9.94
CA ASP A 38 1.29 15.62 -10.57
C ASP A 38 2.56 14.77 -10.67
N LYS A 39 3.19 14.80 -11.84
CA LYS A 39 4.45 14.09 -12.10
C LYS A 39 5.59 14.49 -11.16
N ASP A 40 5.55 15.70 -10.63
CA ASP A 40 6.57 16.26 -9.74
C ASP A 40 6.22 16.07 -8.26
N PHE A 41 5.09 15.41 -7.96
CA PHE A 41 4.65 15.16 -6.59
C PHE A 41 4.89 13.70 -6.20
N TYR A 42 5.69 13.51 -5.18
CA TYR A 42 5.76 12.28 -4.39
C TYR A 42 6.15 12.63 -2.96
N SER A 43 5.62 11.88 -2.01
CA SER A 43 5.93 12.04 -0.60
C SER A 43 6.95 10.99 -0.17
N LEU A 44 7.93 11.44 0.62
CA LEU A 44 8.83 10.55 1.33
C LEU A 44 8.58 10.70 2.83
N TYR A 45 8.17 9.61 3.47
CA TYR A 45 7.98 9.54 4.91
C TYR A 45 9.11 8.74 5.54
N HIS A 46 9.76 9.32 6.53
CA HIS A 46 10.89 8.72 7.22
C HIS A 46 10.49 8.19 8.59
N LEU A 47 10.96 7.00 8.93
CA LEU A 47 10.97 6.45 10.28
C LEU A 47 12.37 5.95 10.61
N ALA A 48 12.88 6.35 11.77
CA ALA A 48 14.05 5.71 12.37
C ALA A 48 13.57 4.75 13.47
N LEU A 49 13.91 3.50 13.32
CA LEU A 49 13.57 2.42 14.26
C LEU A 49 14.84 1.83 14.85
N ARG A 50 14.78 1.44 16.11
CA ARG A 50 15.87 0.74 16.79
C ARG A 50 15.49 -0.72 17.05
N HIS A 51 16.35 -1.63 16.60
CA HIS A 51 16.20 -3.05 16.82
C HIS A 51 17.56 -3.66 17.13
N ASP A 52 17.67 -4.47 18.19
CA ASP A 52 18.90 -5.13 18.63
C ASP A 52 20.12 -4.18 18.75
N GLY A 53 19.87 -2.93 19.17
CA GLY A 53 20.91 -1.92 19.35
C GLY A 53 21.33 -1.18 18.06
N PHE A 54 20.82 -1.58 16.90
CA PHE A 54 21.05 -0.93 15.62
C PHE A 54 19.94 0.05 15.26
N LEU A 55 20.30 1.13 14.58
CA LEU A 55 19.36 2.09 14.03
C LEU A 55 19.09 1.74 12.57
N HIS A 56 17.81 1.69 12.21
CA HIS A 56 17.33 1.43 10.87
C HIS A 56 16.53 2.64 10.39
N ASP A 57 16.98 3.26 9.30
CA ASP A 57 16.25 4.34 8.63
C ASP A 57 15.39 3.75 7.52
N ILE A 58 14.08 3.95 7.63
CA ILE A 58 13.08 3.48 6.67
C ILE A 58 12.49 4.70 5.96
N LEU A 59 12.48 4.67 4.64
CA LEU A 59 11.85 5.68 3.80
C LEU A 59 10.70 5.05 3.03
N PHE A 60 9.48 5.52 3.31
CA PHE A 60 8.30 5.18 2.53
C PHE A 60 8.12 6.20 1.42
N ALA A 61 8.15 5.75 0.18
CA ALA A 61 7.84 6.57 -0.98
C ALA A 61 6.37 6.37 -1.36
N ASP A 62 5.60 7.44 -1.30
CA ASP A 62 4.19 7.45 -1.70
C ASP A 62 4.01 8.32 -2.95
N SER A 63 3.27 7.80 -3.90
CA SER A 63 2.86 8.49 -5.12
C SER A 63 1.46 8.06 -5.52
N SER A 64 0.77 8.91 -6.29
CA SER A 64 -0.59 8.64 -6.75
C SER A 64 -0.71 7.30 -7.48
N GLY A 65 -1.76 6.53 -7.20
CA GLY A 65 -2.10 5.31 -7.93
C GLY A 65 -2.28 5.54 -9.44
N GLU A 66 -2.71 6.73 -9.87
CA GLU A 66 -2.79 7.09 -11.29
C GLU A 66 -1.43 7.11 -11.99
N VAL A 67 -0.37 7.54 -11.28
CA VAL A 67 1.00 7.53 -11.81
C VAL A 67 1.45 6.11 -12.04
N PHE A 68 1.15 5.19 -11.13
CA PHE A 68 1.45 3.76 -11.30
C PHE A 68 0.61 3.11 -12.41
N SER A 69 -0.66 3.48 -12.57
CA SER A 69 -1.50 3.00 -13.65
C SER A 69 -0.96 3.47 -15.02
N LYS A 70 -0.60 4.75 -15.15
CA LYS A 70 0.03 5.27 -16.38
C LYS A 70 1.35 4.57 -16.69
N TRP A 71 2.15 4.29 -15.66
CA TRP A 71 3.37 3.53 -15.82
C TRP A 71 3.12 2.08 -16.25
N ALA A 72 2.07 1.44 -15.73
CA ALA A 72 1.68 0.09 -16.13
C ALA A 72 1.23 0.03 -17.60
N ASP A 73 0.52 1.06 -18.06
CA ASP A 73 0.08 1.17 -19.46
C ASP A 73 1.24 1.51 -20.41
N ASN A 74 2.10 2.43 -20.01
CA ASN A 74 3.25 2.87 -20.81
C ASN A 74 4.46 3.22 -19.91
N VAL A 75 5.42 2.34 -19.86
CA VAL A 75 6.65 2.49 -19.05
C VAL A 75 7.41 3.78 -19.35
N ASN A 76 7.31 4.31 -20.55
CA ASN A 76 8.02 5.51 -21.00
C ASN A 76 7.17 6.78 -20.92
N ASP A 77 5.97 6.70 -20.35
CA ASP A 77 5.11 7.88 -20.18
C ASP A 77 5.85 8.93 -19.31
N PRO A 78 5.99 10.18 -19.79
CA PRO A 78 6.59 11.25 -18.99
C PRO A 78 5.88 11.47 -17.65
N ALA A 79 4.55 11.27 -17.58
CA ALA A 79 3.77 11.39 -16.35
C ALA A 79 4.03 10.26 -15.35
N ALA A 80 4.76 9.20 -15.74
CA ALA A 80 5.13 8.08 -14.87
C ALA A 80 6.58 8.17 -14.33
N GLU A 81 7.20 9.33 -14.38
CA GLU A 81 8.59 9.52 -13.92
C GLU A 81 8.78 9.16 -12.46
N ASN A 82 7.84 9.55 -11.60
CA ASN A 82 7.88 9.21 -10.17
C ASN A 82 7.82 7.70 -9.92
N ALA A 83 6.94 6.98 -10.63
CA ALA A 83 6.88 5.53 -10.52
C ALA A 83 8.22 4.91 -10.95
N ARG A 84 8.82 5.37 -12.04
CA ARG A 84 10.14 4.89 -12.49
C ARG A 84 11.23 5.13 -11.44
N TRP A 85 11.23 6.32 -10.82
CA TRP A 85 12.20 6.62 -9.77
C TRP A 85 12.02 5.70 -8.56
N ILE A 86 10.78 5.53 -8.08
CA ILE A 86 10.46 4.63 -6.96
C ILE A 86 10.93 3.21 -7.27
N TYR A 87 10.55 2.66 -8.42
CA TYR A 87 10.99 1.32 -8.85
C TYR A 87 12.49 1.19 -9.03
N GLY A 88 13.17 2.26 -9.40
CA GLY A 88 14.63 2.27 -9.54
C GLY A 88 15.37 2.24 -8.21
N ASN A 89 14.81 2.81 -7.17
CA ASN A 89 15.50 3.08 -5.91
C ASN A 89 14.95 2.29 -4.69
N ALA A 90 13.72 1.81 -4.73
CA ALA A 90 13.14 1.06 -3.61
C ALA A 90 13.89 -0.25 -3.34
N HIS A 91 14.07 -0.62 -2.07
CA HIS A 91 14.67 -1.88 -1.64
C HIS A 91 13.62 -2.98 -1.44
N ALA A 92 12.38 -2.60 -1.16
CA ALA A 92 11.23 -3.50 -1.01
C ALA A 92 9.98 -2.81 -1.54
N PHE A 93 8.90 -3.57 -1.76
CA PHE A 93 7.65 -3.06 -2.28
C PHE A 93 6.47 -3.48 -1.42
N LEU A 94 5.60 -2.51 -1.14
CA LEU A 94 4.27 -2.77 -0.62
C LEU A 94 3.29 -2.70 -1.80
N PHE A 95 2.71 -3.84 -2.18
CA PHE A 95 1.76 -3.94 -3.27
C PHE A 95 0.33 -3.93 -2.71
N PHE A 96 -0.35 -2.81 -2.83
CA PHE A 96 -1.69 -2.65 -2.28
C PHE A 96 -2.76 -3.17 -3.25
N VAL A 97 -3.64 -4.01 -2.72
CA VAL A 97 -4.87 -4.51 -3.37
C VAL A 97 -6.05 -3.87 -2.66
N ASP A 98 -6.75 -2.95 -3.33
CA ASP A 98 -7.89 -2.24 -2.75
C ASP A 98 -9.17 -3.09 -2.87
N CYS A 99 -9.65 -3.63 -1.74
CA CYS A 99 -10.88 -4.43 -1.70
C CYS A 99 -12.11 -3.63 -2.10
N GLU A 100 -12.17 -2.33 -1.81
CA GLU A 100 -13.29 -1.47 -2.24
C GLU A 100 -13.34 -1.35 -3.77
N ALA A 101 -12.21 -1.11 -4.41
CA ALA A 101 -12.12 -1.06 -5.87
C ALA A 101 -12.57 -2.40 -6.50
N ILE A 102 -12.24 -3.54 -5.88
CA ILE A 102 -12.70 -4.85 -6.36
C ILE A 102 -14.21 -5.00 -6.23
N VAL A 103 -14.82 -4.54 -5.13
CA VAL A 103 -16.28 -4.57 -4.92
C VAL A 103 -16.99 -3.71 -5.96
N GLU A 104 -16.51 -2.49 -6.19
CA GLU A 104 -17.14 -1.50 -7.05
C GLU A 104 -16.89 -1.77 -8.54
N GLN A 105 -15.64 -1.98 -8.93
CA GLN A 105 -15.21 -2.04 -10.33
C GLN A 105 -15.05 -3.46 -10.87
N ARG A 106 -15.08 -4.46 -9.99
CA ARG A 106 -15.11 -5.89 -10.34
C ARG A 106 -14.03 -6.29 -11.36
N GLY A 107 -14.44 -6.70 -12.55
CA GLY A 107 -13.53 -7.18 -13.60
C GLY A 107 -12.55 -6.12 -14.10
N LYS A 108 -12.85 -4.82 -13.96
CA LYS A 108 -11.89 -3.76 -14.27
C LYS A 108 -10.78 -3.74 -13.24
N ALA A 109 -11.12 -3.68 -11.94
CA ALA A 109 -10.12 -3.69 -10.87
C ALA A 109 -9.21 -4.95 -10.95
N LYS A 110 -9.81 -6.13 -11.22
CA LYS A 110 -9.03 -7.35 -11.46
C LYS A 110 -7.97 -7.17 -12.55
N ARG A 111 -8.37 -6.64 -13.72
CA ARG A 111 -7.41 -6.44 -14.84
C ARG A 111 -6.31 -5.46 -14.47
N ASP A 112 -6.68 -4.35 -13.85
CA ASP A 112 -5.73 -3.29 -13.50
C ASP A 112 -4.70 -3.80 -12.47
N ILE A 113 -5.14 -4.58 -11.47
CA ILE A 113 -4.26 -5.20 -10.46
C ILE A 113 -3.30 -6.20 -11.12
N ILE A 114 -3.81 -7.10 -11.96
CA ILE A 114 -2.99 -8.13 -12.63
C ILE A 114 -1.98 -7.47 -13.58
N GLN A 115 -2.42 -6.50 -14.38
CA GLN A 115 -1.54 -5.77 -15.28
C GLN A 115 -0.42 -5.04 -14.53
N LEU A 116 -0.75 -4.38 -13.42
CA LEU A 116 0.25 -3.72 -12.58
C LEU A 116 1.24 -4.73 -11.99
N ALA A 117 0.75 -5.87 -11.48
CA ALA A 117 1.61 -6.92 -10.94
C ALA A 117 2.61 -7.45 -11.99
N GLU A 118 2.16 -7.71 -13.21
CA GLU A 118 3.01 -8.15 -14.31
C GLU A 118 4.09 -7.12 -14.68
N GLN A 119 3.74 -5.83 -14.70
CA GLN A 119 4.70 -4.75 -14.94
C GLN A 119 5.74 -4.65 -13.80
N VAL A 120 5.29 -4.77 -12.55
CA VAL A 120 6.16 -4.76 -11.38
C VAL A 120 7.13 -5.94 -11.38
N LYS A 121 6.67 -7.15 -11.77
CA LYS A 121 7.46 -8.38 -11.81
C LYS A 121 8.83 -8.18 -12.48
N SER A 122 8.84 -7.56 -13.64
CA SER A 122 10.07 -7.34 -14.41
C SER A 122 11.06 -6.39 -13.72
N ARG A 123 10.59 -5.61 -12.75
CA ARG A 123 11.34 -4.54 -12.08
C ARG A 123 11.74 -4.89 -10.65
N VAL A 124 11.04 -5.81 -10.00
CA VAL A 124 11.34 -6.24 -8.61
C VAL A 124 12.73 -6.86 -8.50
N ARG A 125 13.16 -7.65 -9.48
CA ARG A 125 14.51 -8.22 -9.56
C ARG A 125 14.95 -8.94 -8.28
N GLY A 126 14.06 -9.74 -7.69
CA GLY A 126 14.31 -10.47 -6.44
C GLY A 126 14.27 -9.64 -5.16
N ARG A 127 13.83 -8.38 -5.22
CA ARG A 127 13.57 -7.57 -4.03
C ARG A 127 12.29 -8.02 -3.33
N PRO A 128 12.21 -7.91 -1.99
CA PRO A 128 11.02 -8.31 -1.24
C PRO A 128 9.76 -7.58 -1.70
N VAL A 129 8.65 -8.31 -1.72
CA VAL A 129 7.30 -7.79 -1.97
C VAL A 129 6.39 -8.22 -0.84
N VAL A 130 5.61 -7.31 -0.29
CA VAL A 130 4.51 -7.60 0.62
C VAL A 130 3.22 -7.20 -0.07
N ILE A 131 2.27 -8.12 -0.18
CA ILE A 131 0.95 -7.88 -0.73
C ILE A 131 0.03 -7.46 0.41
N ILE A 132 -0.60 -6.31 0.29
CA ILE A 132 -1.47 -5.75 1.33
C ILE A 132 -2.88 -5.62 0.78
N TRP A 133 -3.81 -6.45 1.26
CA TRP A 133 -5.23 -6.31 1.01
C TRP A 133 -5.80 -5.24 1.93
N SER A 134 -5.96 -4.04 1.39
CA SER A 134 -6.47 -2.90 2.13
C SER A 134 -8.00 -2.87 2.12
N LYS A 135 -8.60 -2.26 3.15
CA LYS A 135 -10.07 -2.24 3.37
C LYS A 135 -10.65 -3.66 3.42
N ALA A 136 -9.94 -4.57 4.09
CA ALA A 136 -10.28 -5.99 4.15
C ALA A 136 -11.62 -6.29 4.87
N ASP A 137 -12.16 -5.33 5.63
CA ASP A 137 -13.53 -5.35 6.16
C ASP A 137 -14.60 -5.49 5.06
N LEU A 138 -14.27 -5.11 3.81
CA LEU A 138 -15.13 -5.28 2.63
C LEU A 138 -14.95 -6.62 1.92
N ALA A 139 -14.00 -7.46 2.33
CA ALA A 139 -13.64 -8.70 1.65
C ALA A 139 -14.86 -9.63 1.42
N LYS A 140 -15.77 -9.71 2.41
CA LYS A 140 -17.01 -10.49 2.31
C LYS A 140 -17.96 -10.07 1.17
N ASN A 141 -17.78 -8.88 0.61
CA ASN A 141 -18.59 -8.33 -0.49
C ASN A 141 -17.94 -8.58 -1.86
N MET A 142 -16.72 -9.09 -1.88
CA MET A 142 -16.02 -9.42 -3.12
C MET A 142 -16.56 -10.73 -3.71
N ARG A 143 -16.45 -10.87 -5.03
CA ARG A 143 -16.81 -12.11 -5.71
C ARG A 143 -15.64 -13.08 -5.65
N GLU A 144 -15.86 -14.27 -5.13
CA GLU A 144 -14.85 -15.34 -4.96
C GLU A 144 -14.02 -15.57 -6.24
N ASN A 145 -14.67 -15.74 -7.39
CA ASN A 145 -13.98 -15.97 -8.66
C ASN A 145 -13.08 -14.80 -9.12
N ILE A 146 -13.30 -13.59 -8.63
CA ILE A 146 -12.43 -12.45 -8.90
C ILE A 146 -11.24 -12.48 -7.96
N VAL A 147 -11.48 -12.77 -6.68
CA VAL A 147 -10.44 -12.89 -5.66
C VAL A 147 -9.48 -14.00 -6.02
N ASP A 148 -10.00 -15.22 -6.30
CA ASP A 148 -9.19 -16.39 -6.70
C ASP A 148 -8.28 -16.08 -7.89
N ALA A 149 -8.82 -15.38 -8.91
CA ALA A 149 -8.03 -15.02 -10.08
C ALA A 149 -6.93 -14.00 -9.78
N ILE A 150 -7.16 -13.05 -8.84
CA ILE A 150 -6.15 -12.10 -8.38
C ILE A 150 -5.10 -12.84 -7.56
N GLU A 151 -5.50 -13.64 -6.58
CA GLU A 151 -4.60 -14.40 -5.71
C GLU A 151 -3.70 -15.34 -6.51
N GLN A 152 -4.29 -16.08 -7.44
CA GLN A 152 -3.52 -16.94 -8.34
C GLN A 152 -2.47 -16.13 -9.12
N SER A 153 -2.89 -15.02 -9.75
CA SER A 153 -1.97 -14.20 -10.53
C SER A 153 -0.86 -13.59 -9.67
N LEU A 154 -1.18 -13.11 -8.46
CA LEU A 154 -0.20 -12.54 -7.54
C LEU A 154 0.78 -13.61 -7.03
N SER A 155 0.31 -14.82 -6.70
CA SER A 155 1.18 -15.91 -6.27
C SER A 155 2.14 -16.39 -7.37
N GLU A 156 1.69 -16.41 -8.63
CA GLU A 156 2.54 -16.74 -9.80
C GLU A 156 3.54 -15.61 -10.11
N THR A 157 3.15 -14.37 -9.82
CA THR A 157 3.98 -13.19 -10.07
C THR A 157 5.02 -12.98 -8.98
N PHE A 158 4.63 -13.15 -7.72
CA PHE A 158 5.45 -12.94 -6.52
C PHE A 158 5.42 -14.16 -5.60
N PRO A 159 6.05 -15.27 -5.96
CA PRO A 159 5.92 -16.54 -5.23
C PRO A 159 6.46 -16.50 -3.79
N GLU A 160 7.33 -15.55 -3.48
CA GLU A 160 7.92 -15.38 -2.13
C GLU A 160 7.27 -14.24 -1.34
N ALA A 161 6.21 -13.60 -1.88
CA ALA A 161 5.58 -12.48 -1.21
C ALA A 161 4.77 -12.95 0.01
N THR A 162 4.87 -12.19 1.10
CA THR A 162 3.95 -12.29 2.22
C THR A 162 2.66 -11.54 1.88
N SER A 163 1.51 -12.10 2.23
CA SER A 163 0.20 -11.47 2.04
C SER A 163 -0.42 -11.13 3.40
N LEU A 164 -0.89 -9.90 3.54
CA LEU A 164 -1.50 -9.36 4.76
C LEU A 164 -2.82 -8.67 4.44
N GLU A 165 -3.77 -8.76 5.36
CA GLU A 165 -5.05 -8.07 5.29
C GLU A 165 -5.09 -6.97 6.34
N ILE A 166 -5.44 -5.74 5.93
CA ILE A 166 -5.55 -4.60 6.84
C ILE A 166 -6.87 -3.86 6.63
N SER A 167 -7.37 -3.27 7.72
CA SER A 167 -8.46 -2.31 7.68
C SER A 167 -8.18 -1.17 8.64
N ASN A 168 -8.17 0.06 8.15
CA ASN A 168 -7.93 1.24 9.00
C ASN A 168 -9.18 1.68 9.73
N TYR A 169 -10.36 1.38 9.18
CA TYR A 169 -11.64 1.77 9.72
C TYR A 169 -12.62 0.62 9.66
N SER A 170 -12.93 0.06 10.80
CA SER A 170 -14.02 -0.88 10.90
C SER A 170 -15.31 -0.16 11.29
N LYS A 171 -16.40 -0.53 10.67
CA LYS A 171 -17.75 -0.09 11.06
C LYS A 171 -18.31 -0.92 12.23
N SER A 172 -17.59 -1.93 12.69
CA SER A 172 -18.01 -2.81 13.78
C SER A 172 -16.97 -2.82 14.88
N ASP A 173 -17.38 -2.62 16.12
CA ASP A 173 -16.54 -2.65 17.32
C ASP A 173 -15.84 -4.03 17.52
N SER A 174 -16.30 -5.06 16.83
CA SER A 174 -15.75 -6.42 16.89
C SER A 174 -14.65 -6.68 15.85
N ASP A 175 -14.34 -5.72 14.98
CA ASP A 175 -13.37 -5.91 13.92
C ASP A 175 -11.95 -5.66 14.42
N GLN A 176 -11.25 -6.73 14.72
CA GLN A 176 -9.87 -6.69 15.22
C GLN A 176 -8.85 -6.39 14.12
N LEU A 177 -9.23 -6.41 12.83
CA LEU A 177 -8.32 -6.14 11.71
C LEU A 177 -7.67 -4.76 11.78
N CYS A 178 -8.37 -3.78 12.39
CA CYS A 178 -7.83 -2.43 12.57
C CYS A 178 -6.60 -2.34 13.48
N HIS A 179 -6.41 -3.31 14.38
CA HIS A 179 -5.36 -3.23 15.39
C HIS A 179 -4.24 -4.23 15.16
N VAL A 180 -4.59 -5.50 14.97
CA VAL A 180 -3.61 -6.59 14.94
C VAL A 180 -2.82 -6.58 13.63
N ASN A 181 -3.52 -6.49 12.50
CA ASN A 181 -2.86 -6.60 11.20
C ASN A 181 -2.07 -5.33 10.82
N ASN A 182 -2.50 -4.14 11.29
CA ASN A 182 -1.75 -2.91 11.04
C ASN A 182 -0.37 -2.91 11.74
N ILE A 183 -0.25 -3.59 12.88
CA ILE A 183 1.04 -3.80 13.55
C ILE A 183 1.89 -4.79 12.73
N SER A 184 1.30 -5.87 12.24
CA SER A 184 2.00 -6.89 11.46
C SER A 184 2.63 -6.35 10.18
N VAL A 185 2.04 -5.34 9.54
CA VAL A 185 2.64 -4.66 8.37
C VAL A 185 3.96 -3.98 8.71
N ALA A 186 4.08 -3.43 9.91
CA ALA A 186 5.30 -2.77 10.36
C ALA A 186 6.42 -3.76 10.76
N GLU A 187 6.05 -5.01 11.05
CA GLU A 187 6.96 -6.07 11.48
C GLU A 187 7.44 -6.97 10.33
N THR A 188 6.84 -6.85 9.14
CA THR A 188 7.16 -7.64 7.94
C THR A 188 8.19 -6.96 7.06
#